data_2103261997b35c3d236041d429811db1
#
_entry.id   2103261997b35c3d236041d429811db1
#
_cell.length_a   1.000
_cell.length_b   1.000
_cell.length_c   1.000
_cell.angle_alpha   90.00
_cell.angle_beta   90.00
_cell.angle_gamma   90.00
#
_symmetry.space_group_name_H-M   'P 1'
#
loop_
_entity.id
_entity.type
_entity.pdbx_description
1 polymer ?
#
loop_
_entity_poly.entity_id
_entity_poly.type
_entity_poly.pdbx_seq_one_letter_code
_entity_poly.pdbx_strand_id
1 'polypeptide(L)'
;DWDEGPDGPGGVPCRQSERLGLYAEWMLRLREAGAVSPCFCADERLGALRREQAARGEPPRYDGRCRALSSGEAERRIASGEKPCWRFALGSESIVFEDAVRGRQAFPAGTIGDFVLERSDGMPTYLFASAVDDLAMEITHVVRGDEHVPNTARQLAILDRLGCPRPVFAHIPMILSADRQKLSKRTGSTSIREYRERGFLPEGLVAY
;
A
#
# COMPACT_ATOMS: atom_id res chain seq x y z
N ASP A 1 13.72 19.63 10.85
CA ASP A 1 14.71 18.63 11.28
C ASP A 1 13.94 17.42 11.75
N TRP A 2 14.48 16.23 11.56
CA TRP A 2 13.96 14.96 12.03
C TRP A 2 14.95 14.30 12.98
N ASP A 3 14.45 13.50 13.91
CA ASP A 3 15.27 12.81 14.89
C ASP A 3 15.89 11.53 14.29
N GLU A 4 15.18 10.88 13.38
CA GLU A 4 15.63 9.71 12.64
C GLU A 4 15.36 9.88 11.14
N GLY A 5 16.27 9.39 10.30
CA GLY A 5 16.14 9.49 8.85
C GLY A 5 17.32 8.87 8.11
N PRO A 6 17.32 8.91 6.76
CA PRO A 6 18.33 8.24 5.93
C PRO A 6 19.76 8.65 6.22
N ASP A 7 19.93 9.89 6.67
CA ASP A 7 21.23 10.52 6.94
C ASP A 7 21.36 10.89 8.44
N GLY A 8 20.45 10.39 9.30
CA GLY A 8 20.38 10.70 10.74
C GLY A 8 21.19 9.73 11.61
N PRO A 9 21.43 10.11 12.87
CA PRO A 9 22.02 9.22 13.84
C PRO A 9 21.03 8.10 14.19
N GLY A 10 21.39 6.86 14.02
CA GLY A 10 20.50 5.74 14.41
C GLY A 10 20.77 4.45 13.63
N GLY A 11 21.43 4.53 12.47
CA GLY A 11 21.94 3.37 11.75
C GLY A 11 20.90 2.37 11.23
N VAL A 12 19.59 2.66 11.37
CA VAL A 12 18.56 1.81 10.80
C VAL A 12 18.42 2.15 9.30
N PRO A 13 18.54 1.16 8.40
CA PRO A 13 18.32 1.41 6.98
C PRO A 13 16.89 1.95 6.75
N CYS A 14 16.77 3.19 6.34
CA CYS A 14 15.47 3.82 6.02
C CYS A 14 15.09 3.65 4.55
N ARG A 15 16.01 3.17 3.71
CA ARG A 15 15.78 2.99 2.27
C ARG A 15 15.23 1.60 1.99
N GLN A 16 14.08 1.52 1.34
CA GLN A 16 13.44 0.24 1.04
C GLN A 16 14.33 -0.71 0.22
N SER A 17 15.17 -0.17 -0.67
CA SER A 17 16.14 -0.97 -1.43
C SER A 17 17.18 -1.70 -0.56
N GLU A 18 17.40 -1.25 0.65
CA GLU A 18 18.36 -1.85 1.61
C GLU A 18 17.69 -2.84 2.57
N ARG A 19 16.35 -3.00 2.48
CA ARG A 19 15.53 -3.81 3.39
C ARG A 19 14.90 -5.04 2.72
N LEU A 20 15.33 -5.41 1.52
CA LEU A 20 14.73 -6.52 0.77
C LEU A 20 14.73 -7.86 1.54
N GLY A 21 15.76 -8.13 2.33
CA GLY A 21 15.82 -9.32 3.19
C GLY A 21 14.70 -9.35 4.23
N LEU A 22 14.40 -8.20 4.84
CA LEU A 22 13.31 -8.07 5.80
C LEU A 22 11.94 -8.35 5.12
N TYR A 23 11.71 -7.81 3.94
CA TYR A 23 10.45 -8.06 3.22
C TYR A 23 10.31 -9.53 2.83
N ALA A 24 11.40 -10.20 2.44
CA ALA A 24 11.38 -11.63 2.14
C ALA A 24 11.00 -12.47 3.36
N GLU A 25 11.50 -12.13 4.54
CA GLU A 25 11.14 -12.79 5.81
C GLU A 25 9.64 -12.64 6.11
N TRP A 26 9.10 -11.42 6.03
CA TRP A 26 7.68 -11.17 6.28
C TRP A 26 6.78 -11.80 5.21
N MET A 27 7.24 -11.87 3.97
CA MET A 27 6.52 -12.59 2.90
C MET A 27 6.45 -14.08 3.21
N LEU A 28 7.52 -14.68 3.72
CA LEU A 28 7.52 -16.08 4.14
C LEU A 28 6.48 -16.33 5.23
N ARG A 29 6.41 -15.50 6.26
CA ARG A 29 5.39 -15.59 7.31
C ARG A 29 3.96 -15.53 6.76
N LEU A 30 3.71 -14.65 5.79
CA LEU A 30 2.40 -14.57 5.13
C LEU A 30 2.06 -15.81 4.29
N ARG A 31 3.08 -16.43 3.66
CA ARG A 31 2.91 -17.71 2.94
C ARG A 31 2.58 -18.85 3.90
N GLU A 32 3.29 -18.96 5.00
CA GLU A 32 3.05 -19.96 6.05
C GLU A 32 1.67 -19.80 6.69
N ALA A 33 1.21 -18.57 6.87
CA ALA A 33 -0.13 -18.25 7.34
C ALA A 33 -1.25 -18.49 6.30
N GLY A 34 -0.91 -18.93 5.08
CA GLY A 34 -1.86 -19.11 3.98
C GLY A 34 -2.55 -17.82 3.54
N ALA A 35 -1.93 -16.67 3.82
CA ALA A 35 -2.50 -15.35 3.55
C ALA A 35 -2.27 -14.86 2.13
N VAL A 36 -1.39 -15.52 1.39
CA VAL A 36 -1.05 -15.15 0.02
C VAL A 36 -1.19 -16.33 -0.93
N SER A 37 -1.49 -16.03 -2.17
CA SER A 37 -1.58 -17.02 -3.25
C SER A 37 -0.76 -16.58 -4.46
N PRO A 38 -0.13 -17.53 -5.19
CA PRO A 38 0.58 -17.21 -6.40
C PRO A 38 -0.39 -16.88 -7.53
N CYS A 39 -0.06 -15.85 -8.31
CA CYS A 39 -0.85 -15.44 -9.46
C CYS A 39 0.00 -15.38 -10.72
N PHE A 40 -0.40 -16.14 -11.73
CA PHE A 40 0.28 -16.29 -13.01
C PHE A 40 -0.48 -15.58 -14.15
N CYS A 41 -1.40 -14.68 -13.84
CA CYS A 41 -2.16 -13.96 -14.86
C CYS A 41 -1.26 -12.98 -15.61
N ALA A 42 -1.29 -13.06 -16.94
CA ALA A 42 -0.65 -12.07 -17.79
C ALA A 42 -1.33 -10.69 -17.71
N ASP A 43 -0.57 -9.65 -17.98
CA ASP A 43 -1.06 -8.25 -17.90
C ASP A 43 -2.20 -7.98 -18.89
N GLU A 44 -2.16 -8.60 -20.08
CA GLU A 44 -3.20 -8.50 -21.10
C GLU A 44 -4.55 -9.00 -20.57
N ARG A 45 -4.55 -10.14 -19.88
CA ARG A 45 -5.74 -10.70 -19.25
C ARG A 45 -6.28 -9.78 -18.15
N LEU A 46 -5.41 -9.30 -17.28
CA LEU A 46 -5.81 -8.39 -16.20
C LEU A 46 -6.33 -7.05 -16.77
N GLY A 47 -5.75 -6.60 -17.87
CA GLY A 47 -6.23 -5.43 -18.60
C GLY A 47 -7.62 -5.65 -19.22
N ALA A 48 -7.88 -6.81 -19.80
CA ALA A 48 -9.19 -7.18 -20.35
C ALA A 48 -10.25 -7.22 -19.22
N LEU A 49 -9.95 -7.89 -18.11
CA LEU A 49 -10.83 -7.95 -16.93
C LEU A 49 -11.22 -6.55 -16.42
N ARG A 50 -10.25 -5.64 -16.31
CA ARG A 50 -10.52 -4.26 -15.87
C ARG A 50 -11.44 -3.50 -16.83
N ARG A 51 -11.25 -3.68 -18.16
CA ARG A 51 -12.13 -3.06 -19.17
C ARG A 51 -13.55 -3.59 -19.10
N GLU A 52 -13.71 -4.90 -18.91
CA GLU A 52 -15.03 -5.53 -18.75
C GLU A 52 -15.74 -5.03 -17.50
N GLN A 53 -15.05 -4.94 -16.37
CA GLN A 53 -15.58 -4.40 -15.12
C GLN A 53 -15.99 -2.93 -15.29
N ALA A 54 -15.14 -2.12 -15.90
CA ALA A 54 -15.45 -0.72 -16.18
C ALA A 54 -16.67 -0.56 -17.08
N ALA A 55 -16.84 -1.41 -18.11
CA ALA A 55 -18.01 -1.41 -18.99
C ALA A 55 -19.32 -1.76 -18.26
N ARG A 56 -19.23 -2.51 -17.14
CA ARG A 56 -20.37 -2.82 -16.25
C ARG A 56 -20.56 -1.81 -15.11
N GLY A 57 -19.72 -0.75 -15.04
CA GLY A 57 -19.74 0.19 -13.93
C GLY A 57 -19.21 -0.39 -12.60
N GLU A 58 -18.50 -1.50 -12.66
CA GLU A 58 -17.93 -2.16 -11.49
C GLU A 58 -16.52 -1.62 -11.19
N PRO A 59 -16.13 -1.48 -9.92
CA PRO A 59 -14.76 -1.11 -9.59
C PRO A 59 -13.79 -2.21 -10.01
N PRO A 60 -12.59 -1.85 -10.52
CA PRO A 60 -11.61 -2.83 -10.96
C PRO A 60 -11.09 -3.66 -9.78
N ARG A 61 -11.25 -4.97 -9.84
CA ARG A 61 -10.77 -5.93 -8.86
C ARG A 61 -10.31 -7.22 -9.50
N TYR A 62 -9.39 -7.91 -8.83
CA TYR A 62 -8.96 -9.24 -9.24
C TYR A 62 -10.10 -10.26 -9.02
N ASP A 63 -10.29 -11.15 -9.96
CA ASP A 63 -11.36 -12.16 -9.96
C ASP A 63 -11.04 -13.44 -9.18
N GLY A 64 -9.85 -13.53 -8.57
CA GLY A 64 -9.45 -14.69 -7.77
C GLY A 64 -9.06 -15.94 -8.57
N ARG A 65 -8.94 -15.87 -9.90
CA ARG A 65 -8.70 -17.03 -10.77
C ARG A 65 -7.58 -17.94 -10.29
N CYS A 66 -6.40 -17.38 -9.98
CA CYS A 66 -5.26 -18.20 -9.57
C CYS A 66 -5.36 -18.66 -8.10
N ARG A 67 -6.17 -18.00 -7.27
CA ARG A 67 -6.44 -18.48 -5.91
C ARG A 67 -7.20 -19.81 -5.89
N ALA A 68 -7.94 -20.10 -6.96
CA ALA A 68 -8.65 -21.37 -7.12
C ALA A 68 -7.75 -22.52 -7.58
N LEU A 69 -6.47 -22.27 -7.92
CA LEU A 69 -5.52 -23.33 -8.26
C LEU A 69 -5.25 -24.20 -7.05
N SER A 70 -5.12 -25.51 -7.26
CA SER A 70 -4.62 -26.39 -6.22
C SER A 70 -3.15 -26.10 -5.91
N SER A 71 -2.71 -26.41 -4.68
CA SER A 71 -1.30 -26.25 -4.30
C SER A 71 -0.36 -27.01 -5.24
N GLY A 72 -0.69 -28.23 -5.59
CA GLY A 72 0.12 -29.03 -6.51
C GLY A 72 0.18 -28.47 -7.94
N GLU A 73 -0.86 -27.77 -8.41
CA GLU A 73 -0.79 -27.09 -9.71
C GLU A 73 0.10 -25.84 -9.63
N ALA A 74 -0.06 -25.04 -8.59
CA ALA A 74 0.78 -23.87 -8.37
C ALA A 74 2.27 -24.25 -8.25
N GLU A 75 2.58 -25.29 -7.47
CA GLU A 75 3.94 -25.81 -7.30
C GLU A 75 4.55 -26.31 -8.62
N ARG A 76 3.79 -27.06 -9.42
CA ARG A 76 4.25 -27.53 -10.75
C ARG A 76 4.61 -26.36 -11.66
N ARG A 77 3.81 -25.31 -11.69
CA ARG A 77 4.06 -24.12 -12.50
C ARG A 77 5.32 -23.38 -12.03
N ILE A 78 5.51 -23.24 -10.73
CA ILE A 78 6.74 -22.65 -10.17
C ILE A 78 7.95 -23.52 -10.52
N ALA A 79 7.85 -24.84 -10.36
CA ALA A 79 8.90 -25.78 -10.69
C ALA A 79 9.26 -25.78 -12.18
N SER A 80 8.30 -25.50 -13.07
CA SER A 80 8.56 -25.32 -14.51
C SER A 80 9.20 -23.97 -14.87
N GLY A 81 9.47 -23.11 -13.88
CA GLY A 81 10.15 -21.82 -14.08
C GLY A 81 9.22 -20.62 -14.25
N GLU A 82 7.89 -20.81 -14.13
CA GLU A 82 6.98 -19.67 -14.13
C GLU A 82 7.17 -18.84 -12.85
N LYS A 83 7.27 -17.53 -13.01
CA LYS A 83 7.44 -16.57 -11.91
C LYS A 83 6.10 -15.90 -11.57
N PRO A 84 5.41 -16.32 -10.51
CA PRO A 84 4.16 -15.68 -10.11
C PRO A 84 4.42 -14.33 -9.44
N CYS A 85 3.46 -13.43 -9.50
CA CYS A 85 3.32 -12.42 -8.46
C CYS A 85 2.55 -13.05 -7.28
N TRP A 86 2.77 -12.52 -6.06
CA TRP A 86 2.08 -12.99 -4.86
C TRP A 86 0.99 -12.00 -4.47
N ARG A 87 -0.23 -12.50 -4.36
CA ARG A 87 -1.39 -11.69 -3.97
C ARG A 87 -1.85 -12.02 -2.56
N PHE A 88 -2.12 -10.98 -1.80
CA PHE A 88 -2.82 -11.12 -0.53
C PHE A 88 -4.26 -11.57 -0.80
N ALA A 89 -4.65 -12.66 -0.18
CA ALA A 89 -6.01 -13.18 -0.24
C ALA A 89 -6.87 -12.46 0.80
N LEU A 90 -7.55 -11.40 0.36
CA LEU A 90 -8.46 -10.69 1.24
C LEU A 90 -9.72 -11.54 1.47
N GLY A 91 -10.09 -11.68 2.73
CA GLY A 91 -11.32 -12.39 3.12
C GLY A 91 -12.60 -11.64 2.72
N SER A 92 -13.72 -12.22 3.13
CA SER A 92 -15.05 -11.62 2.91
C SER A 92 -15.48 -10.66 4.04
N GLU A 93 -14.57 -10.25 4.89
CA GLU A 93 -14.86 -9.38 6.01
C GLU A 93 -14.76 -7.89 5.62
N SER A 94 -15.54 -7.05 6.29
CA SER A 94 -15.42 -5.60 6.17
C SER A 94 -14.21 -5.13 6.99
N ILE A 95 -13.49 -4.14 6.46
CA ILE A 95 -12.38 -3.51 7.17
C ILE A 95 -12.86 -2.18 7.74
N VAL A 96 -12.75 -2.03 9.05
CA VAL A 96 -13.13 -0.81 9.76
C VAL A 96 -11.97 -0.34 10.60
N PHE A 97 -11.73 0.97 10.59
CA PHE A 97 -10.75 1.61 11.46
C PHE A 97 -11.16 3.04 11.80
N GLU A 98 -10.64 3.56 12.90
CA GLU A 98 -10.78 4.95 13.29
C GLU A 98 -9.57 5.75 12.79
N ASP A 99 -9.84 6.80 12.04
CA ASP A 99 -8.83 7.76 11.59
C ASP A 99 -8.89 9.01 12.46
N ALA A 100 -7.75 9.47 12.94
CA ALA A 100 -7.68 10.58 13.90
C ALA A 100 -8.19 11.93 13.32
N VAL A 101 -8.24 12.07 12.00
CA VAL A 101 -8.71 13.29 11.33
C VAL A 101 -10.06 13.07 10.65
N ARG A 102 -10.24 11.93 9.99
CA ARG A 102 -11.42 11.64 9.17
C ARG A 102 -12.48 10.81 9.90
N GLY A 103 -12.23 10.43 11.15
CA GLY A 103 -13.14 9.59 11.93
C GLY A 103 -13.28 8.18 11.36
N ARG A 104 -14.40 7.54 11.65
CA ARG A 104 -14.64 6.16 11.27
C ARG A 104 -14.63 5.94 9.76
N GLN A 105 -13.72 5.06 9.32
CA GLN A 105 -13.62 4.61 7.94
C GLN A 105 -14.08 3.16 7.85
N ALA A 106 -14.90 2.83 6.85
CA ALA A 106 -15.44 1.50 6.65
C ALA A 106 -15.39 1.09 5.19
N PHE A 107 -14.81 -0.07 4.94
CA PHE A 107 -14.74 -0.72 3.63
C PHE A 107 -15.56 -2.00 3.69
N PRO A 108 -16.77 -2.01 3.13
CA PRO A 108 -17.64 -3.19 3.11
C PRO A 108 -16.95 -4.39 2.47
N ALA A 109 -17.36 -5.58 2.86
CA ALA A 109 -16.91 -6.82 2.25
C ALA A 109 -17.01 -6.78 0.73
N GLY A 110 -15.96 -7.24 0.06
CA GLY A 110 -15.89 -7.26 -1.41
C GLY A 110 -15.60 -5.90 -2.08
N THR A 111 -15.49 -4.80 -1.34
CA THR A 111 -15.08 -3.50 -1.90
C THR A 111 -13.61 -3.52 -2.32
N ILE A 112 -12.77 -4.15 -1.52
CA ILE A 112 -11.35 -4.35 -1.80
C ILE A 112 -11.16 -5.79 -2.25
N GLY A 113 -10.57 -5.99 -3.44
CA GLY A 113 -10.20 -7.32 -3.92
C GLY A 113 -8.78 -7.73 -3.50
N ASP A 114 -8.40 -8.97 -3.84
CA ASP A 114 -7.03 -9.45 -3.65
C ASP A 114 -6.03 -8.53 -4.37
N PHE A 115 -4.93 -8.18 -3.70
CA PHE A 115 -3.95 -7.23 -4.20
C PHE A 115 -2.52 -7.78 -4.14
N VAL A 116 -1.65 -7.30 -5.01
CA VAL A 116 -0.27 -7.78 -5.11
C VAL A 116 0.56 -7.25 -3.95
N LEU A 117 1.29 -8.14 -3.28
CA LEU A 117 2.31 -7.81 -2.29
C LEU A 117 3.71 -7.88 -2.86
N GLU A 118 3.99 -8.89 -3.69
CA GLU A 118 5.28 -9.11 -4.33
C GLU A 118 5.06 -9.35 -5.82
N ARG A 119 5.82 -8.65 -6.64
CA ARG A 119 5.79 -8.76 -8.09
C ARG A 119 6.53 -10.01 -8.56
N SER A 120 6.35 -10.38 -9.81
CA SER A 120 7.00 -11.56 -10.42
C SER A 120 8.53 -11.43 -10.53
N ASP A 121 9.08 -10.23 -10.40
CA ASP A 121 10.52 -9.98 -10.30
C ASP A 121 11.06 -10.09 -8.85
N GLY A 122 10.20 -10.46 -7.89
CA GLY A 122 10.56 -10.59 -6.47
C GLY A 122 10.55 -9.27 -5.69
N MET A 123 10.22 -8.15 -6.34
CA MET A 123 10.18 -6.86 -5.66
C MET A 123 8.87 -6.66 -4.89
N PRO A 124 8.92 -6.21 -3.63
CA PRO A 124 7.74 -5.88 -2.86
C PRO A 124 7.00 -4.69 -3.48
N THR A 125 5.68 -4.66 -3.32
CA THR A 125 4.90 -3.45 -3.63
C THR A 125 4.99 -2.44 -2.50
N TYR A 126 4.71 -1.18 -2.79
CA TYR A 126 4.62 -0.12 -1.79
C TYR A 126 3.71 -0.49 -0.61
N LEU A 127 2.55 -1.06 -0.88
CA LEU A 127 1.60 -1.46 0.16
C LEU A 127 2.19 -2.43 1.18
N PHE A 128 2.95 -3.40 0.71
CA PHE A 128 3.59 -4.39 1.56
C PHE A 128 4.81 -3.82 2.27
N ALA A 129 5.71 -3.19 1.50
CA ALA A 129 6.95 -2.63 2.05
C ALA A 129 6.65 -1.62 3.16
N SER A 130 5.70 -0.67 2.94
CA SER A 130 5.37 0.33 3.95
C SER A 130 4.73 -0.27 5.20
N ALA A 131 3.88 -1.32 5.09
CA ALA A 131 3.31 -1.97 6.26
C ALA A 131 4.38 -2.70 7.10
N VAL A 132 5.35 -3.33 6.44
CA VAL A 132 6.47 -4.00 7.10
C VAL A 132 7.44 -2.97 7.71
N ASP A 133 7.70 -1.86 7.02
CA ASP A 133 8.55 -0.79 7.53
C ASP A 133 7.94 -0.14 8.78
N ASP A 134 6.66 0.22 8.72
CA ASP A 134 5.94 0.80 9.86
C ASP A 134 6.01 -0.12 11.09
N LEU A 135 5.87 -1.44 10.87
CA LEU A 135 5.96 -2.42 11.95
C LEU A 135 7.38 -2.57 12.48
N ALA A 136 8.38 -2.74 11.59
CA ALA A 136 9.76 -3.00 11.98
C ALA A 136 10.46 -1.77 12.58
N MET A 137 9.96 -0.59 12.27
CA MET A 137 10.44 0.69 12.84
C MET A 137 9.57 1.15 14.02
N GLU A 138 8.64 0.31 14.49
CA GLU A 138 7.76 0.58 15.64
C GLU A 138 6.97 1.89 15.49
N ILE A 139 6.54 2.20 14.25
CA ILE A 139 5.77 3.42 13.97
C ILE A 139 4.43 3.38 14.69
N THR A 140 4.20 4.33 15.57
CA THR A 140 2.96 4.44 16.36
C THR A 140 1.87 5.25 15.66
N HIS A 141 2.26 6.22 14.84
CA HIS A 141 1.34 7.13 14.15
C HIS A 141 1.76 7.30 12.69
N VAL A 142 0.81 7.16 11.76
CA VAL A 142 1.00 7.38 10.34
C VAL A 142 0.17 8.59 9.90
N VAL A 143 0.84 9.72 9.66
CA VAL A 143 0.21 10.97 9.18
C VAL A 143 0.54 11.14 7.70
N ARG A 144 -0.50 11.19 6.83
CA ARG A 144 -0.30 11.26 5.37
C ARG A 144 -1.53 11.83 4.65
N GLY A 145 -1.44 12.02 3.34
CA GLY A 145 -2.55 12.51 2.52
C GLY A 145 -3.73 11.53 2.45
N ASP A 146 -4.93 12.07 2.31
CA ASP A 146 -6.19 11.30 2.32
C ASP A 146 -6.38 10.39 1.11
N GLU A 147 -5.63 10.56 0.03
CA GLU A 147 -5.56 9.61 -1.09
C GLU A 147 -5.08 8.21 -0.66
N HIS A 148 -4.44 8.09 0.50
CA HIS A 148 -3.95 6.84 1.05
C HIS A 148 -4.96 6.09 1.94
N VAL A 149 -6.13 6.62 2.20
CA VAL A 149 -7.18 5.94 3.00
C VAL A 149 -7.48 4.52 2.49
N PRO A 150 -7.62 4.27 1.17
CA PRO A 150 -7.80 2.91 0.66
C PRO A 150 -6.56 2.01 0.85
N ASN A 151 -5.36 2.58 0.95
CA ASN A 151 -4.14 1.83 1.23
C ASN A 151 -4.10 1.39 2.68
N THR A 152 -4.56 2.23 3.61
CA THR A 152 -4.66 1.90 5.04
C THR A 152 -5.48 0.65 5.27
N ALA A 153 -6.64 0.52 4.63
CA ALA A 153 -7.45 -0.69 4.74
C ALA A 153 -6.69 -1.95 4.32
N ARG A 154 -5.88 -1.88 3.25
CA ARG A 154 -5.06 -3.01 2.80
C ARG A 154 -3.89 -3.30 3.75
N GLN A 155 -3.23 -2.27 4.25
CA GLN A 155 -2.14 -2.40 5.23
C GLN A 155 -2.64 -3.01 6.53
N LEU A 156 -3.80 -2.57 7.03
CA LEU A 156 -4.43 -3.15 8.20
C LEU A 156 -4.77 -4.62 8.01
N ALA A 157 -5.27 -5.02 6.83
CA ALA A 157 -5.53 -6.42 6.53
C ALA A 157 -4.26 -7.28 6.60
N ILE A 158 -3.11 -6.74 6.17
CA ILE A 158 -1.81 -7.42 6.29
C ILE A 158 -1.42 -7.56 7.76
N LEU A 159 -1.48 -6.47 8.54
CA LEU A 159 -1.10 -6.45 9.94
C LEU A 159 -1.97 -7.40 10.78
N ASP A 160 -3.28 -7.38 10.55
CA ASP A 160 -4.22 -8.27 11.23
C ASP A 160 -3.93 -9.75 10.96
N ARG A 161 -3.62 -10.08 9.70
CA ARG A 161 -3.27 -11.45 9.32
C ARG A 161 -2.00 -11.94 10.01
N LEU A 162 -1.08 -11.02 10.28
CA LEU A 162 0.17 -11.30 10.99
C LEU A 162 0.03 -11.23 12.52
N GLY A 163 -1.14 -10.82 13.04
CA GLY A 163 -1.36 -10.61 14.48
C GLY A 163 -0.55 -9.44 15.03
N CYS A 164 -0.22 -8.45 14.19
CA CYS A 164 0.61 -7.31 14.54
C CYS A 164 -0.22 -6.11 15.02
N PRO A 165 0.35 -5.24 15.87
CA PRO A 165 -0.34 -4.03 16.31
C PRO A 165 -0.62 -3.09 15.13
N ARG A 166 -1.74 -2.35 15.24
CA ARG A 166 -2.12 -1.34 14.27
C ARG A 166 -1.61 0.02 14.74
N PRO A 167 -0.90 0.80 13.90
CA PRO A 167 -0.61 2.19 14.19
C PRO A 167 -1.89 3.04 14.15
N VAL A 168 -1.84 4.22 14.78
CA VAL A 168 -2.88 5.25 14.62
C VAL A 168 -2.69 5.92 13.26
N PHE A 169 -3.77 6.01 12.49
CA PHE A 169 -3.75 6.71 11.20
C PHE A 169 -4.40 8.08 11.29
N ALA A 170 -3.80 9.06 10.59
CA ALA A 170 -4.32 10.41 10.46
C ALA A 170 -4.19 10.84 8.99
N HIS A 171 -5.31 10.89 8.26
CA HIS A 171 -5.32 11.29 6.86
C HIS A 171 -5.73 12.74 6.71
N ILE A 172 -4.76 13.59 6.35
CA ILE A 172 -4.97 15.01 6.14
C ILE A 172 -5.51 15.27 4.73
N PRO A 173 -6.40 16.27 4.54
CA PRO A 173 -6.92 16.64 3.24
C PRO A 173 -5.81 17.06 2.28
N MET A 174 -5.98 16.75 0.99
CA MET A 174 -5.08 17.25 -0.04
C MET A 174 -5.22 18.76 -0.20
N ILE A 175 -4.10 19.44 -0.38
CA ILE A 175 -4.08 20.85 -0.78
C ILE A 175 -4.44 20.90 -2.27
N LEU A 176 -5.50 21.67 -2.57
CA LEU A 176 -6.03 21.81 -3.91
C LEU A 176 -5.68 23.19 -4.47
N SER A 177 -5.57 23.29 -5.80
CA SER A 177 -5.53 24.56 -6.52
C SER A 177 -6.88 25.29 -6.48
N ALA A 178 -6.91 26.52 -6.95
CA ALA A 178 -8.15 27.30 -7.05
C ALA A 178 -9.25 26.58 -7.86
N ASP A 179 -8.87 25.79 -8.85
CA ASP A 179 -9.80 24.98 -9.69
C ASP A 179 -10.15 23.63 -9.03
N ARG A 180 -9.86 23.45 -7.74
CA ARG A 180 -10.07 22.21 -6.98
C ARG A 180 -9.38 20.97 -7.56
N GLN A 181 -8.30 21.17 -8.32
CA GLN A 181 -7.46 20.09 -8.79
C GLN A 181 -6.31 19.85 -7.82
N LYS A 182 -5.81 18.59 -7.77
CA LYS A 182 -4.62 18.26 -6.99
C LYS A 182 -3.45 19.13 -7.45
N LEU A 183 -2.81 19.83 -6.53
CA LEU A 183 -1.58 20.56 -6.84
C LEU A 183 -0.55 19.59 -7.42
N SER A 184 0.01 19.95 -8.55
CA SER A 184 1.04 19.16 -9.22
C SER A 184 2.18 20.09 -9.64
N LYS A 185 3.37 19.54 -9.86
CA LYS A 185 4.53 20.30 -10.39
C LYS A 185 4.24 21.04 -11.70
N ARG A 186 3.15 20.66 -12.41
CA ARG A 186 2.73 21.29 -13.67
C ARG A 186 1.76 22.46 -13.48
N THR A 187 1.11 22.56 -12.33
CA THR A 187 0.00 23.50 -12.10
C THR A 187 0.32 24.62 -11.09
N GLY A 188 1.54 24.69 -10.60
CA GLY A 188 1.97 25.76 -9.69
C GLY A 188 3.03 25.33 -8.69
N SER A 189 3.44 26.28 -7.88
CA SER A 189 4.44 26.11 -6.83
C SER A 189 3.96 25.07 -5.81
N THR A 190 4.69 23.97 -5.68
CA THR A 190 4.35 22.85 -4.79
C THR A 190 5.48 22.49 -3.83
N SER A 191 6.64 23.14 -3.95
CA SER A 191 7.76 22.87 -3.07
C SER A 191 7.87 23.92 -1.98
N ILE A 192 8.19 23.49 -0.77
CA ILE A 192 8.51 24.39 0.36
C ILE A 192 9.61 25.39 -0.03
N ARG A 193 10.56 24.96 -0.88
CA ARG A 193 11.64 25.81 -1.36
C ARG A 193 11.11 27.02 -2.14
N GLU A 194 10.16 26.81 -3.04
CA GLU A 194 9.56 27.90 -3.83
C GLU A 194 8.78 28.89 -2.95
N TYR A 195 8.06 28.40 -1.93
CA TYR A 195 7.42 29.29 -0.97
C TYR A 195 8.44 30.12 -0.18
N ARG A 196 9.56 29.52 0.22
CA ARG A 196 10.68 30.23 0.86
C ARG A 196 11.26 31.30 -0.07
N GLU A 197 11.54 30.98 -1.32
CA GLU A 197 12.07 31.91 -2.34
C GLU A 197 11.10 33.08 -2.62
N ARG A 198 9.80 32.84 -2.48
CA ARG A 198 8.74 33.86 -2.58
C ARG A 198 8.52 34.66 -1.30
N GLY A 199 9.29 34.40 -0.26
CA GLY A 199 9.24 35.14 1.01
C GLY A 199 8.13 34.73 1.98
N PHE A 200 7.51 33.60 1.79
CA PHE A 200 6.53 33.07 2.77
C PHE A 200 7.24 32.63 4.05
N LEU A 201 6.69 33.04 5.19
CA LEU A 201 7.19 32.62 6.49
C LEU A 201 6.76 31.17 6.79
N PRO A 202 7.64 30.35 7.41
CA PRO A 202 7.32 28.96 7.76
C PRO A 202 6.07 28.86 8.65
N GLU A 203 5.92 29.76 9.61
CA GLU A 203 4.77 29.78 10.53
C GLU A 203 3.45 30.00 9.78
N GLY A 204 3.45 30.84 8.74
CA GLY A 204 2.29 31.05 7.89
C GLY A 204 1.90 29.81 7.08
N LEU A 205 2.89 29.01 6.62
CA LEU A 205 2.64 27.77 5.90
C LEU A 205 2.14 26.67 6.83
N VAL A 206 2.61 26.62 8.07
CA VAL A 206 2.16 25.62 9.06
C VAL A 206 0.76 25.93 9.57
N ALA A 207 0.40 27.22 9.66
CA ALA A 207 -0.93 27.64 10.13
C ALA A 207 -2.04 27.51 9.08
N TYR A 208 -1.67 27.44 7.80
CA TYR A 208 -2.62 27.26 6.69
C TYR A 208 -3.03 25.81 6.53
#